data_528c3cbd4f124e2f8e685e8f0e204cbf
#
_entry.id   528c3cbd4f124e2f8e685e8f0e204cbf
#
_cell.length_a   1.000
_cell.length_b   1.000
_cell.length_c   1.000
_cell.angle_alpha   90.00
_cell.angle_beta   90.00
_cell.angle_gamma   90.00
#
_symmetry.space_group_name_H-M   'P 1'
#
loop_
_entity.id
_entity.type
_entity.pdbx_description
1 polymer ?
#
loop_
_entity_poly.entity_id
_entity_poly.type
_entity_poly.pdbx_seq_one_letter_code
_entity_poly.pdbx_strand_id
1 'polypeptide(L)'
;MDLFKNVGYLLKDVSRRYVARFERHAAEVSLTLMQCKVLLHLSKNEGASQVRLCELTDVEPMMMVRILDRMEADKLLERRPHPADRRARRLYLTRKAAPILQEIDRISEVTRNEIFAGVSKADREAFLKVLEHAHGNACGLEAATQADAQQNPVASRRRARVAAR
;
A
#
# COMPACT_ATOMS: atom_id res chain seq x y z
N MET A 1 -11.52 29.11 8.55
CA MET A 1 -10.31 28.29 8.34
C MET A 1 -10.36 27.79 6.90
N ASP A 2 -9.41 28.19 6.05
CA ASP A 2 -9.39 27.82 4.65
C ASP A 2 -8.96 26.33 4.54
N LEU A 3 -9.90 25.45 4.19
CA LEU A 3 -9.66 24.01 4.06
C LEU A 3 -8.55 23.68 3.04
N PHE A 4 -8.42 24.52 2.00
CA PHE A 4 -7.40 24.31 0.96
C PHE A 4 -5.97 24.66 1.42
N LYS A 5 -5.82 25.31 2.58
CA LYS A 5 -4.51 25.52 3.26
C LYS A 5 -4.20 24.44 4.29
N ASN A 6 -5.10 23.48 4.51
CA ASN A 6 -4.87 22.38 5.44
C ASN A 6 -4.13 21.25 4.71
N VAL A 7 -2.90 20.97 5.15
CA VAL A 7 -2.03 19.94 4.56
C VAL A 7 -2.70 18.57 4.56
N GLY A 8 -3.36 18.18 5.66
CA GLY A 8 -4.04 16.89 5.76
C GLY A 8 -5.18 16.75 4.77
N TYR A 9 -5.98 17.81 4.55
CA TYR A 9 -7.03 17.83 3.56
C TYR A 9 -6.47 17.68 2.14
N LEU A 10 -5.45 18.47 1.79
CA LEU A 10 -4.82 18.41 0.48
C LEU A 10 -4.19 17.04 0.19
N LEU A 11 -3.47 16.46 1.15
CA LEU A 11 -2.89 15.13 1.01
C LEU A 11 -3.96 14.09 0.73
N LYS A 12 -5.06 14.11 1.48
CA LYS A 12 -6.18 13.19 1.31
C LYS A 12 -6.87 13.37 -0.05
N ASP A 13 -7.15 14.61 -0.46
CA ASP A 13 -7.85 14.87 -1.72
C ASP A 13 -6.97 14.55 -2.94
N VAL A 14 -5.70 14.92 -2.93
CA VAL A 14 -4.73 14.58 -3.97
C VAL A 14 -4.57 13.07 -4.06
N SER A 15 -4.40 12.37 -2.94
CA SER A 15 -4.29 10.90 -2.91
C SER A 15 -5.53 10.24 -3.54
N ARG A 16 -6.74 10.68 -3.16
CA ARG A 16 -7.98 10.16 -3.74
C ARG A 16 -8.04 10.35 -5.26
N ARG A 17 -7.66 11.53 -5.76
CA ARG A 17 -7.65 11.85 -7.20
C ARG A 17 -6.58 11.06 -7.94
N TYR A 18 -5.40 10.88 -7.33
CA TYR A 18 -4.32 10.07 -7.87
C TYR A 18 -4.78 8.62 -8.06
N VAL A 19 -5.40 8.03 -7.02
CA VAL A 19 -5.95 6.68 -7.08
C VAL A 19 -6.99 6.55 -8.19
N ALA A 20 -7.97 7.45 -8.25
CA ALA A 20 -9.01 7.41 -9.28
C ALA A 20 -8.44 7.54 -10.71
N ARG A 21 -7.36 8.31 -10.89
CA ARG A 21 -6.69 8.44 -12.18
C ARG A 21 -5.90 7.19 -12.54
N PHE A 22 -5.18 6.63 -11.57
CA PHE A 22 -4.47 5.36 -11.72
C PHE A 22 -5.44 4.23 -12.11
N GLU A 23 -6.58 4.11 -11.43
CA GLU A 23 -7.58 3.08 -11.72
C GLU A 23 -8.15 3.18 -13.15
N ARG A 24 -8.32 4.40 -13.68
CA ARG A 24 -8.74 4.59 -15.08
C ARG A 24 -7.72 4.00 -16.05
N HIS A 25 -6.43 4.25 -15.83
CA HIS A 25 -5.38 3.67 -16.66
C HIS A 25 -5.21 2.16 -16.41
N ALA A 26 -5.35 1.69 -15.18
CA ALA A 26 -5.26 0.27 -14.81
C ALA A 26 -6.43 -0.58 -15.34
N ALA A 27 -7.56 0.04 -15.67
CA ALA A 27 -8.69 -0.67 -16.29
C ALA A 27 -8.31 -1.32 -17.63
N GLU A 28 -7.33 -0.77 -18.34
CA GLU A 28 -6.81 -1.32 -19.60
C GLU A 28 -6.12 -2.69 -19.42
N VAL A 29 -5.58 -2.97 -18.24
CA VAL A 29 -4.90 -4.24 -17.89
C VAL A 29 -5.76 -5.19 -17.04
N SER A 30 -7.03 -4.87 -16.84
CA SER A 30 -8.00 -5.68 -16.09
C SER A 30 -7.55 -6.02 -14.66
N LEU A 31 -6.76 -5.14 -14.03
CA LEU A 31 -6.30 -5.27 -12.65
C LEU A 31 -6.96 -4.23 -11.75
N THR A 32 -7.30 -4.67 -10.54
CA THR A 32 -7.72 -3.75 -9.48
C THR A 32 -6.49 -3.07 -8.84
N LEU A 33 -6.69 -1.89 -8.27
CA LEU A 33 -5.64 -1.20 -7.51
C LEU A 33 -5.02 -2.10 -6.44
N MET A 34 -5.84 -2.92 -5.76
CA MET A 34 -5.34 -3.83 -4.72
C MET A 34 -4.45 -4.94 -5.29
N GLN A 35 -4.77 -5.50 -6.45
CA GLN A 35 -3.90 -6.45 -7.12
C GLN A 35 -2.58 -5.81 -7.54
N CYS A 36 -2.61 -4.59 -8.09
CA CYS A 36 -1.40 -3.82 -8.40
C CYS A 36 -0.54 -3.60 -7.15
N LYS A 37 -1.16 -3.20 -6.03
CA LYS A 37 -0.48 -2.98 -4.76
C LYS A 37 0.19 -4.26 -4.24
N VAL A 38 -0.52 -5.39 -4.29
CA VAL A 38 0.02 -6.70 -3.89
C VAL A 38 1.19 -7.11 -4.77
N LEU A 39 1.08 -6.97 -6.11
CA LEU A 39 2.17 -7.28 -7.05
C LEU A 39 3.43 -6.46 -6.75
N LEU A 40 3.28 -5.15 -6.57
CA LEU A 40 4.39 -4.25 -6.28
C LEU A 40 5.08 -4.56 -4.95
N HIS A 41 4.29 -4.85 -3.89
CA HIS A 41 4.87 -5.22 -2.61
C HIS A 41 5.54 -6.59 -2.66
N LEU A 42 4.92 -7.57 -3.31
CA LEU A 42 5.50 -8.91 -3.44
C LEU A 42 6.78 -8.91 -4.28
N SER A 43 6.87 -8.09 -5.32
CA SER A 43 8.09 -7.97 -6.14
C SER A 43 9.32 -7.49 -5.35
N LYS A 44 9.08 -6.71 -4.29
CA LYS A 44 10.14 -6.23 -3.38
C LYS A 44 10.34 -7.12 -2.15
N ASN A 45 9.44 -8.06 -1.89
CA ASN A 45 9.41 -8.91 -0.72
C ASN A 45 9.06 -10.35 -1.12
N GLU A 46 9.77 -10.92 -2.08
CA GLU A 46 9.56 -12.31 -2.50
C GLU A 46 9.72 -13.28 -1.32
N GLY A 47 8.84 -14.25 -1.24
CA GLY A 47 8.78 -15.16 -0.11
C GLY A 47 8.10 -14.58 1.13
N ALA A 48 7.44 -13.42 1.03
CA ALA A 48 6.62 -12.89 2.11
C ALA A 48 5.47 -13.85 2.47
N SER A 49 5.07 -13.85 3.73
CA SER A 49 3.83 -14.49 4.18
C SER A 49 2.62 -13.61 3.83
N GLN A 50 1.43 -14.21 3.82
CA GLN A 50 0.18 -13.45 3.66
C GLN A 50 0.02 -12.39 4.75
N VAL A 51 0.35 -12.71 6.00
CA VAL A 51 0.30 -11.77 7.13
C VAL A 51 1.19 -10.56 6.85
N ARG A 52 2.42 -10.80 6.37
CA ARG A 52 3.34 -9.72 6.01
C ARG A 52 2.81 -8.84 4.88
N LEU A 53 2.14 -9.43 3.90
CA LEU A 53 1.49 -8.64 2.84
C LEU A 53 0.31 -7.82 3.35
N CYS A 54 -0.49 -8.33 4.29
CA CYS A 54 -1.54 -7.53 4.94
C CYS A 54 -0.95 -6.28 5.60
N GLU A 55 0.12 -6.43 6.37
CA GLU A 55 0.82 -5.31 7.02
C GLU A 55 1.37 -4.29 6.01
N LEU A 56 2.03 -4.76 4.94
CA LEU A 56 2.63 -3.90 3.92
C LEU A 56 1.59 -3.15 3.07
N THR A 57 0.41 -3.72 2.91
CA THR A 57 -0.60 -3.20 1.99
C THR A 57 -1.79 -2.54 2.69
N ASP A 58 -1.86 -2.67 4.02
CA ASP A 58 -3.02 -2.26 4.82
C ASP A 58 -4.32 -2.89 4.31
N VAL A 59 -4.27 -4.17 3.93
CA VAL A 59 -5.41 -4.95 3.45
C VAL A 59 -5.83 -5.94 4.52
N GLU A 60 -7.12 -5.95 4.80
CA GLU A 60 -7.78 -6.88 5.70
C GLU A 60 -7.48 -8.34 5.35
N PRO A 61 -7.20 -9.24 6.34
CA PRO A 61 -6.82 -10.63 6.08
C PRO A 61 -7.78 -11.41 5.17
N MET A 62 -9.11 -11.25 5.37
CA MET A 62 -10.12 -11.92 4.56
C MET A 62 -10.15 -11.42 3.12
N MET A 63 -9.93 -10.12 2.91
CA MET A 63 -9.80 -9.54 1.57
C MET A 63 -8.52 -10.03 0.91
N MET A 64 -7.40 -10.07 1.64
CA MET A 64 -6.11 -10.57 1.14
C MET A 64 -6.22 -12.00 0.64
N VAL A 65 -6.91 -12.90 1.35
CA VAL A 65 -7.15 -14.27 0.88
C VAL A 65 -7.77 -14.26 -0.53
N ARG A 66 -8.87 -13.53 -0.71
CA ARG A 66 -9.59 -13.45 -2.00
C ARG A 66 -8.71 -12.88 -3.12
N ILE A 67 -7.93 -11.86 -2.82
CA ILE A 67 -7.00 -11.26 -3.79
C ILE A 67 -5.95 -12.29 -4.22
N LEU A 68 -5.31 -12.96 -3.25
CA LEU A 68 -4.28 -13.95 -3.52
C LEU A 68 -4.80 -15.17 -4.27
N ASP A 69 -6.01 -15.67 -3.91
CA ASP A 69 -6.64 -16.79 -4.59
C ASP A 69 -6.94 -16.47 -6.05
N ARG A 70 -7.44 -15.26 -6.32
CA ARG A 70 -7.65 -14.79 -7.70
C ARG A 70 -6.34 -14.69 -8.47
N MET A 71 -5.31 -14.06 -7.86
CA MET A 71 -4.00 -13.89 -8.51
C MET A 71 -3.29 -15.24 -8.75
N GLU A 72 -3.48 -16.22 -7.86
CA GLU A 72 -2.96 -17.59 -8.06
C GLU A 72 -3.71 -18.32 -9.19
N ALA A 73 -5.05 -18.19 -9.26
CA ALA A 73 -5.85 -18.72 -10.37
C ALA A 73 -5.42 -18.10 -11.72
N ASP A 74 -5.10 -16.82 -11.74
CA ASP A 74 -4.60 -16.10 -12.91
C ASP A 74 -3.10 -16.41 -13.20
N LYS A 75 -2.46 -17.23 -12.34
CA LYS A 75 -1.05 -17.64 -12.43
C LYS A 75 -0.07 -16.47 -12.34
N LEU A 76 -0.39 -15.43 -11.59
CA LEU A 76 0.48 -14.28 -11.35
C LEU A 76 1.41 -14.52 -10.16
N LEU A 77 0.98 -15.32 -9.21
CA LEU A 77 1.77 -15.75 -8.06
C LEU A 77 1.54 -17.24 -7.77
N GLU A 78 2.37 -17.78 -6.93
CA GLU A 78 2.24 -19.13 -6.40
C GLU A 78 2.56 -19.19 -4.91
N ARG A 79 1.91 -20.13 -4.20
CA ARG A 79 2.15 -20.42 -2.80
C ARG A 79 3.09 -21.62 -2.68
N ARG A 80 4.26 -21.43 -2.05
CA ARG A 80 5.21 -22.51 -1.76
C ARG A 80 5.23 -22.82 -0.26
N PRO A 81 5.48 -24.09 0.16
CA PRO A 81 5.69 -24.40 1.57
C PRO A 81 6.86 -23.60 2.15
N HIS A 82 6.74 -23.20 3.41
CA HIS A 82 7.88 -22.61 4.10
C HIS A 82 8.90 -23.72 4.43
N PRO A 83 10.22 -23.51 4.24
CA PRO A 83 11.23 -24.56 4.45
C PRO A 83 11.26 -25.14 5.88
N ALA A 84 11.02 -24.30 6.88
CA ALA A 84 11.10 -24.68 8.29
C ALA A 84 9.72 -24.86 8.97
N ASP A 85 8.61 -24.53 8.29
CA ASP A 85 7.25 -24.66 8.84
C ASP A 85 6.28 -25.14 7.78
N ARG A 86 5.88 -26.40 7.85
CA ARG A 86 4.96 -27.04 6.90
C ARG A 86 3.56 -26.43 6.88
N ARG A 87 3.16 -25.68 7.92
CA ARG A 87 1.86 -25.01 8.02
C ARG A 87 1.88 -23.63 7.37
N ALA A 88 3.05 -23.01 7.27
CA ALA A 88 3.22 -21.70 6.68
C ALA A 88 3.39 -21.79 5.15
N ARG A 89 2.87 -20.79 4.45
CA ARG A 89 3.04 -20.60 3.01
C ARG A 89 3.80 -19.32 2.73
N ARG A 90 4.66 -19.40 1.73
CA ARG A 90 5.42 -18.27 1.18
C ARG A 90 4.89 -17.95 -0.22
N LEU A 91 4.83 -16.66 -0.53
CA LEU A 91 4.29 -16.16 -1.78
C LEU A 91 5.44 -15.75 -2.71
N TYR A 92 5.35 -16.17 -3.96
CA TYR A 92 6.33 -15.85 -5.00
C TYR A 92 5.61 -15.43 -6.27
N LEU A 93 6.20 -14.48 -6.99
CA LEU A 93 5.70 -14.11 -8.31
C LEU A 93 6.07 -15.18 -9.33
N THR A 94 5.20 -15.37 -10.30
CA THR A 94 5.52 -16.18 -11.47
C THR A 94 6.13 -15.31 -12.58
N ARG A 95 6.69 -15.93 -13.60
CA ARG A 95 7.19 -15.21 -14.80
C ARG A 95 6.09 -14.40 -15.50
N LYS A 96 4.83 -14.82 -15.38
CA LYS A 96 3.68 -14.12 -15.96
C LYS A 96 3.44 -12.75 -15.32
N ALA A 97 3.88 -12.53 -14.10
CA ALA A 97 3.75 -11.24 -13.43
C ALA A 97 4.70 -10.15 -13.98
N ALA A 98 5.83 -10.53 -14.58
CA ALA A 98 6.83 -9.58 -15.02
C ALA A 98 6.32 -8.52 -16.03
N PRO A 99 5.63 -8.87 -17.14
CA PRO A 99 5.07 -7.88 -18.06
C PRO A 99 3.98 -7.01 -17.39
N ILE A 100 3.25 -7.55 -16.44
CA ILE A 100 2.22 -6.83 -15.70
C ILE A 100 2.85 -5.77 -14.78
N LEU A 101 3.94 -6.12 -14.09
CA LEU A 101 4.70 -5.16 -13.28
C LEU A 101 5.24 -4.00 -14.13
N GLN A 102 5.76 -4.28 -15.32
CA GLN A 102 6.20 -3.23 -16.24
C GLN A 102 5.06 -2.30 -16.65
N GLU A 103 3.87 -2.85 -16.88
CA GLU A 103 2.71 -2.05 -17.22
C GLU A 103 2.21 -1.23 -16.02
N ILE A 104 2.24 -1.78 -14.81
CA ILE A 104 1.93 -1.01 -13.58
C ILE A 104 2.90 0.16 -13.41
N ASP A 105 4.18 -0.04 -13.68
CA ASP A 105 5.19 1.03 -13.61
C ASP A 105 4.90 2.11 -14.66
N ARG A 106 4.57 1.74 -15.90
CA ARG A 106 4.17 2.65 -16.96
C ARG A 106 2.94 3.49 -16.58
N ILE A 107 1.89 2.83 -16.08
CA ILE A 107 0.65 3.49 -15.63
C ILE A 107 0.96 4.46 -14.48
N SER A 108 1.79 4.04 -13.52
CA SER A 108 2.20 4.88 -12.40
C SER A 108 2.94 6.12 -12.87
N GLU A 109 3.81 5.99 -13.88
CA GLU A 109 4.55 7.11 -14.46
C GLU A 109 3.63 8.07 -15.20
N VAL A 110 2.72 7.57 -16.04
CA VAL A 110 1.72 8.40 -16.75
C VAL A 110 0.88 9.16 -15.74
N THR A 111 0.31 8.49 -14.75
CA THR A 111 -0.51 9.10 -13.71
C THR A 111 0.25 10.18 -12.95
N ARG A 112 1.49 9.91 -12.57
CA ARG A 112 2.36 10.88 -11.89
C ARG A 112 2.60 12.12 -12.76
N ASN A 113 2.90 11.94 -14.04
CA ASN A 113 3.16 13.04 -14.95
C ASN A 113 1.92 13.91 -15.18
N GLU A 114 0.74 13.32 -15.23
CA GLU A 114 -0.53 14.06 -15.34
C GLU A 114 -0.82 14.88 -14.07
N ILE A 115 -0.69 14.27 -12.90
CA ILE A 115 -0.99 14.93 -11.61
C ILE A 115 0.01 16.05 -11.31
N PHE A 116 1.26 15.88 -11.69
CA PHE A 116 2.32 16.87 -11.48
C PHE A 116 2.60 17.71 -12.73
N ALA A 117 1.65 17.83 -13.67
CA ALA A 117 1.82 18.70 -14.82
C ALA A 117 2.06 20.15 -14.39
N GLY A 118 3.06 20.80 -15.00
CA GLY A 118 3.46 22.17 -14.65
C GLY A 118 4.34 22.30 -13.39
N VAL A 119 4.58 21.24 -12.63
CA VAL A 119 5.50 21.26 -11.48
C VAL A 119 6.91 20.93 -11.97
N SER A 120 7.92 21.73 -11.60
CA SER A 120 9.31 21.50 -11.99
C SER A 120 9.86 20.18 -11.43
N LYS A 121 10.88 19.62 -12.08
CA LYS A 121 11.54 18.40 -11.59
C LYS A 121 12.12 18.60 -10.19
N ALA A 122 12.74 19.74 -9.93
CA ALA A 122 13.33 20.07 -8.63
C ALA A 122 12.26 20.12 -7.51
N ASP A 123 11.09 20.75 -7.79
CA ASP A 123 10.01 20.82 -6.81
C ASP A 123 9.39 19.46 -6.54
N ARG A 124 9.27 18.60 -7.56
CA ARG A 124 8.78 17.20 -7.39
C ARG A 124 9.74 16.40 -6.51
N GLU A 125 11.06 16.53 -6.72
CA GLU A 125 12.06 15.85 -5.91
C GLU A 125 12.06 16.36 -4.47
N ALA A 126 11.95 17.67 -4.25
CA ALA A 126 11.83 18.27 -2.93
C ALA A 126 10.55 17.81 -2.22
N PHE A 127 9.43 17.81 -2.92
CA PHE A 127 8.15 17.33 -2.38
C PHE A 127 8.22 15.85 -1.94
N LEU A 128 8.82 14.97 -2.78
CA LEU A 128 8.98 13.57 -2.43
C LEU A 128 9.82 13.38 -1.17
N LYS A 129 10.95 14.10 -1.03
CA LYS A 129 11.79 14.05 0.18
C LYS A 129 11.03 14.45 1.43
N VAL A 130 10.22 15.52 1.36
CA VAL A 130 9.39 15.97 2.48
C VAL A 130 8.33 14.92 2.82
N LEU A 131 7.70 14.34 1.80
CA LEU A 131 6.66 13.33 1.98
C LEU A 131 7.22 12.04 2.58
N GLU A 132 8.39 11.59 2.15
CA GLU A 132 9.10 10.43 2.71
C GLU A 132 9.44 10.65 4.19
N HIS A 133 9.94 11.84 4.54
CA HIS A 133 10.24 12.18 5.93
C HIS A 133 8.97 12.20 6.80
N ALA A 134 7.91 12.84 6.31
CA ALA A 134 6.61 12.88 6.99
C ALA A 134 6.01 11.47 7.18
N HIS A 135 6.12 10.61 6.16
CA HIS A 135 5.70 9.22 6.24
C HIS A 135 6.49 8.45 7.31
N GLY A 136 7.82 8.61 7.34
CA GLY A 136 8.67 7.99 8.37
C GLY A 136 8.27 8.41 9.79
N ASN A 137 8.00 9.71 9.99
CA ASN A 137 7.52 10.22 11.28
C ASN A 137 6.16 9.62 11.67
N ALA A 138 5.22 9.54 10.72
CA ALA A 138 3.90 8.96 10.98
C ALA A 138 4.00 7.47 11.38
N CYS A 139 4.78 6.67 10.65
CA CYS A 139 5.03 5.26 11.00
C CYS A 139 5.66 5.11 12.40
N GLY A 140 6.59 5.99 12.76
CA GLY A 140 7.21 5.98 14.10
C GLY A 140 6.20 6.27 15.21
N LEU A 141 5.28 7.22 15.00
CA LEU A 141 4.22 7.55 15.96
C LEU A 141 3.22 6.40 16.13
N GLU A 142 2.87 5.71 15.04
CA GLU A 142 1.99 4.53 15.09
C GLU A 142 2.64 3.38 15.86
N ALA A 143 3.93 3.08 15.60
CA ALA A 143 4.67 2.06 16.31
C ALA A 143 4.78 2.35 17.81
N ALA A 144 5.05 3.60 18.20
CA ALA A 144 5.08 4.02 19.60
C ALA A 144 3.70 3.85 20.27
N THR A 145 2.62 4.23 19.58
CA THR A 145 1.25 4.08 20.07
C THR A 145 0.87 2.61 20.29
N GLN A 146 1.29 1.73 19.39
CA GLN A 146 1.05 0.29 19.50
C GLN A 146 1.85 -0.33 20.65
N ALA A 147 3.10 0.09 20.85
CA ALA A 147 3.93 -0.35 21.97
C ALA A 147 3.33 0.06 23.33
N ASP A 148 2.86 1.32 23.44
CA ASP A 148 2.17 1.81 24.64
C ASP A 148 0.86 1.05 24.92
N ALA A 149 0.10 0.73 23.89
CA ALA A 149 -1.14 -0.04 24.01
C ALA A 149 -0.91 -1.48 24.48
N GLN A 150 0.19 -2.10 24.07
CA GLN A 150 0.57 -3.43 24.51
C GLN A 150 1.07 -3.45 25.96
N GLN A 151 1.77 -2.40 26.39
CA GLN A 151 2.30 -2.28 27.76
C GLN A 151 1.22 -1.87 28.78
N ASN A 152 0.17 -1.16 28.36
CA ASN A 152 -0.90 -0.70 29.25
C ASN A 152 -2.31 -0.83 28.63
N PRO A 153 -2.85 -2.06 28.54
CA PRO A 153 -4.13 -2.35 27.88
C PRO A 153 -5.36 -1.70 28.54
N VAL A 154 -5.26 -1.34 29.83
CA VAL A 154 -6.38 -0.67 30.55
C VAL A 154 -6.46 0.81 30.18
N ALA A 155 -5.33 1.49 30.06
CA ALA A 155 -5.27 2.90 29.67
C ALA A 155 -5.71 3.10 28.20
N SER A 156 -5.38 2.19 27.31
CA SER A 156 -5.75 2.25 25.88
C SER A 156 -7.27 2.15 25.68
N ARG A 157 -7.95 1.25 26.42
CA ARG A 157 -9.43 1.12 26.38
C ARG A 157 -10.17 2.38 26.88
N ARG A 158 -9.58 3.12 27.84
CA ARG A 158 -10.13 4.37 28.36
C ARG A 158 -10.03 5.52 27.35
N ARG A 159 -8.89 5.62 26.63
CA ARG A 159 -8.67 6.61 25.56
C ARG A 159 -9.60 6.39 24.37
N ALA A 160 -9.76 5.14 23.93
CA ALA A 160 -10.67 4.77 22.83
C ALA A 160 -12.15 5.12 23.16
N ARG A 161 -12.59 4.97 24.42
CA ARG A 161 -13.95 5.36 24.86
C ARG A 161 -14.18 6.87 24.92
N VAL A 162 -13.12 7.66 25.12
CA VAL A 162 -13.20 9.14 25.13
C VAL A 162 -13.21 9.70 23.72
N ALA A 163 -12.49 9.07 22.78
CA ALA A 163 -12.44 9.48 21.37
C ALA A 163 -13.70 9.11 20.57
N ALA A 164 -14.54 8.19 21.09
CA ALA A 164 -15.78 7.74 20.47
C ALA A 164 -17.05 8.50 20.97
N ARG A 165 -16.86 9.58 21.76
CA ARG A 165 -17.90 10.52 22.19
C ARG A 165 -17.72 11.88 21.54
#